data_a0681f3b3bc00069aad1144b1c512729
#
_entry.id   a0681f3b3bc00069aad1144b1c512729
#
_cell.length_a   1.000
_cell.length_b   1.000
_cell.length_c   1.000
_cell.angle_alpha   90.00
_cell.angle_beta   90.00
_cell.angle_gamma   90.00
#
_symmetry.space_group_name_H-M   'P 1'
#
loop_
_entity.id
_entity.type
_entity.pdbx_description
1 polymer ?
#
loop_
_entity_poly.entity_id
_entity_poly.type
_entity_poly.pdbx_seq_one_letter_code
_entity_poly.pdbx_strand_id
1 'polypeptide(L)'
;MNREVGRMVAEEQMKVEAAQVKKKELYESMQQQYTLKQKVRMAEMRRDQEELEKINQYQSGLDQKDKRQREEMIKREKEREAIYYRMKAAEEQRKKELEQL
;
A
#
# COMPACT_ATOMS: atom_id res chain seq x y z
N MET A 1 -8.10 29.46 69.60
CA MET A 1 -8.91 29.66 68.39
C MET A 1 -8.11 29.95 67.14
N ASN A 2 -7.14 30.88 67.15
CA ASN A 2 -6.36 31.19 65.93
C ASN A 2 -5.48 30.07 65.39
N ARG A 3 -4.99 29.16 66.25
CA ARG A 3 -4.18 27.99 65.79
C ARG A 3 -5.00 26.93 65.12
N GLU A 4 -6.23 26.69 65.56
CA GLU A 4 -7.12 25.69 64.94
C GLU A 4 -7.65 26.17 63.56
N VAL A 5 -7.97 27.41 63.43
CA VAL A 5 -8.36 28.02 62.15
C VAL A 5 -7.21 28.00 61.16
N GLY A 6 -5.97 28.30 61.62
CA GLY A 6 -4.79 28.22 60.80
C GLY A 6 -4.49 26.78 60.29
N ARG A 7 -4.72 25.77 61.15
CA ARG A 7 -4.60 24.36 60.76
C ARG A 7 -5.64 23.96 59.70
N MET A 8 -6.89 24.34 59.90
CA MET A 8 -7.97 24.04 58.95
C MET A 8 -7.72 24.67 57.58
N VAL A 9 -7.26 25.91 57.54
CA VAL A 9 -6.92 26.60 56.30
C VAL A 9 -5.72 25.93 55.62
N ALA A 10 -4.69 25.55 56.37
CA ALA A 10 -3.53 24.84 55.81
C ALA A 10 -3.90 23.47 55.27
N GLU A 11 -4.74 22.70 55.98
CA GLU A 11 -5.25 21.41 55.50
C GLU A 11 -6.10 21.52 54.27
N GLU A 12 -6.97 22.51 54.15
CA GLU A 12 -7.75 22.76 52.93
C GLU A 12 -6.88 23.18 51.78
N GLN A 13 -5.87 24.02 51.97
CA GLN A 13 -4.91 24.36 50.93
C GLN A 13 -4.13 23.16 50.45
N MET A 14 -3.69 22.27 51.33
CA MET A 14 -3.05 21.03 50.98
C MET A 14 -3.94 20.10 50.16
N LYS A 15 -5.22 19.98 50.51
CA LYS A 15 -6.18 19.19 49.76
C LYS A 15 -6.42 19.75 48.35
N VAL A 16 -6.55 21.08 48.22
CA VAL A 16 -6.71 21.74 46.93
C VAL A 16 -5.48 21.56 46.05
N GLU A 17 -4.28 21.74 46.61
CA GLU A 17 -3.04 21.52 45.90
C GLU A 17 -2.88 20.07 45.44
N ALA A 18 -3.19 19.10 46.33
CA ALA A 18 -3.18 17.68 45.97
C ALA A 18 -4.18 17.33 44.87
N ALA A 19 -5.39 17.94 44.92
CA ALA A 19 -6.36 17.74 43.85
C ALA A 19 -5.93 18.35 42.52
N GLN A 20 -5.25 19.49 42.53
CA GLN A 20 -4.69 20.11 41.33
C GLN A 20 -3.57 19.28 40.74
N VAL A 21 -2.68 18.73 41.54
CA VAL A 21 -1.60 17.81 41.09
C VAL A 21 -2.20 16.55 40.47
N LYS A 22 -3.21 15.96 41.10
CA LYS A 22 -3.90 14.77 40.52
C LYS A 22 -4.58 15.10 39.21
N LYS A 23 -5.21 16.22 39.06
CA LYS A 23 -5.80 16.68 37.79
C LYS A 23 -4.74 16.82 36.70
N LYS A 24 -3.64 17.44 37.05
CA LYS A 24 -2.49 17.61 36.12
C LYS A 24 -1.90 16.29 35.67
N GLU A 25 -1.66 15.38 36.61
CA GLU A 25 -1.17 14.04 36.30
C GLU A 25 -2.11 13.26 35.43
N LEU A 26 -3.40 13.31 35.71
CA LEU A 26 -4.44 12.68 34.90
C LEU A 26 -4.49 13.25 33.48
N TYR A 27 -4.40 14.55 33.34
CA TYR A 27 -4.37 15.23 32.05
C TYR A 27 -3.14 14.85 31.23
N GLU A 28 -1.98 14.85 31.84
CA GLU A 28 -0.71 14.42 31.22
C GLU A 28 -0.77 12.96 30.78
N SER A 29 -1.30 12.08 31.63
CA SER A 29 -1.51 10.67 31.30
C SER A 29 -2.45 10.48 30.12
N MET A 30 -3.56 11.19 30.08
CA MET A 30 -4.50 11.17 28.96
C MET A 30 -3.86 11.66 27.65
N GLN A 31 -3.06 12.72 27.72
CA GLN A 31 -2.33 13.24 26.57
C GLN A 31 -1.27 12.24 26.06
N GLN A 32 -0.55 11.59 26.95
CA GLN A 32 0.41 10.55 26.60
C GLN A 32 -0.28 9.36 25.92
N GLN A 33 -1.40 8.90 26.45
CA GLN A 33 -2.20 7.84 25.85
C GLN A 33 -2.71 8.22 24.46
N TYR A 34 -3.19 9.43 24.30
CA TYR A 34 -3.65 9.94 23.01
C TYR A 34 -2.52 9.98 21.98
N THR A 35 -1.37 10.48 22.37
CA THR A 35 -0.18 10.52 21.50
C THR A 35 0.28 9.13 21.08
N LEU A 36 0.28 8.18 22.03
CA LEU A 36 0.60 6.78 21.74
C LEU A 36 -0.38 6.15 20.76
N LYS A 37 -1.68 6.35 20.95
CA LYS A 37 -2.71 5.88 20.03
C LYS A 37 -2.56 6.46 18.63
N GLN A 38 -2.22 7.74 18.53
CA GLN A 38 -1.95 8.39 17.25
C GLN A 38 -0.73 7.79 16.55
N LYS A 39 0.34 7.53 17.28
CA LYS A 39 1.54 6.87 16.74
C LYS A 39 1.26 5.46 16.23
N VAL A 40 0.50 4.69 16.99
CA VAL A 40 0.09 3.34 16.58
C VAL A 40 -0.76 3.38 15.32
N ARG A 41 -1.74 4.28 15.25
CA ARG A 41 -2.56 4.47 14.04
C ARG A 41 -1.72 4.84 12.82
N MET A 42 -0.79 5.76 12.98
CA MET A 42 0.09 6.16 11.87
C MET A 42 0.99 5.00 11.42
N ALA A 43 1.50 4.21 12.35
CA ALA A 43 2.30 3.04 12.03
C ALA A 43 1.48 1.98 11.27
N GLU A 44 0.24 1.72 11.70
CA GLU A 44 -0.68 0.82 11.00
C GLU A 44 -1.03 1.31 9.60
N MET A 45 -1.33 2.60 9.44
CA MET A 45 -1.57 3.21 8.13
C MET A 45 -0.38 3.08 7.19
N ARG A 46 0.84 3.28 7.69
CA ARG A 46 2.05 3.07 6.89
C ARG A 46 2.23 1.64 6.44
N ARG A 47 1.99 0.68 7.34
CA ARG A 47 2.03 -0.75 7.01
C ARG A 47 1.02 -1.10 5.92
N ASP A 48 -0.21 -0.63 6.06
CA ASP A 48 -1.26 -0.85 5.08
C ASP A 48 -0.91 -0.26 3.72
N GLN A 49 -0.35 0.95 3.69
CA GLN A 49 0.12 1.59 2.46
C GLN A 49 1.28 0.83 1.82
N GLU A 50 2.25 0.37 2.61
CA GLU A 50 3.37 -0.42 2.12
C GLU A 50 2.92 -1.77 1.55
N GLU A 51 1.98 -2.44 2.21
CA GLU A 51 1.38 -3.68 1.71
C GLU A 51 0.61 -3.44 0.41
N LEU A 52 -0.16 -2.37 0.34
CA LEU A 52 -0.90 -2.00 -0.87
C LEU A 52 0.06 -1.71 -2.04
N GLU A 53 1.15 -0.99 -1.81
CA GLU A 53 2.19 -0.75 -2.81
C GLU A 53 2.82 -2.05 -3.30
N LYS A 54 3.14 -2.97 -2.40
CA LYS A 54 3.68 -4.28 -2.78
C LYS A 54 2.71 -5.08 -3.64
N ILE A 55 1.44 -5.09 -3.28
CA ILE A 55 0.38 -5.75 -4.06
C ILE A 55 0.27 -5.12 -5.44
N ASN A 56 0.25 -3.79 -5.52
CA ASN A 56 0.17 -3.06 -6.78
C ASN A 56 1.39 -3.31 -7.68
N GLN A 57 2.60 -3.33 -7.11
CA GLN A 57 3.82 -3.65 -7.84
C GLN A 57 3.81 -5.09 -8.37
N TYR A 58 3.34 -6.03 -7.57
CA TYR A 58 3.22 -7.43 -7.98
C TYR A 58 2.21 -7.58 -9.12
N GLN A 59 1.03 -6.96 -9.01
CA GLN A 59 0.03 -6.96 -10.07
C GLN A 59 0.55 -6.31 -11.36
N SER A 60 1.20 -5.17 -11.24
CA SER A 60 1.82 -4.49 -12.38
C SER A 60 2.86 -5.36 -13.08
N GLY A 61 3.67 -6.08 -12.31
CA GLY A 61 4.62 -7.05 -12.86
C GLY A 61 3.97 -8.19 -13.60
N LEU A 62 2.87 -8.74 -13.07
CA LEU A 62 2.08 -9.78 -13.74
C LEU A 62 1.44 -9.27 -15.03
N ASP A 63 0.86 -8.08 -15.01
CA ASP A 63 0.24 -7.46 -16.17
C ASP A 63 1.25 -7.20 -17.29
N GLN A 64 2.46 -6.74 -16.94
CA GLN A 64 3.55 -6.57 -17.91
C GLN A 64 4.00 -7.90 -18.51
N LYS A 65 4.08 -8.94 -17.70
CA LYS A 65 4.44 -10.28 -18.15
C LYS A 65 3.38 -10.83 -19.12
N ASP A 66 2.12 -10.71 -18.77
CA ASP A 66 1.01 -11.12 -19.64
C ASP A 66 1.00 -10.35 -20.96
N LYS A 67 1.25 -9.06 -20.92
CA LYS A 67 1.35 -8.22 -22.11
C LYS A 67 2.48 -8.67 -23.02
N ARG A 68 3.66 -8.96 -22.48
CA ARG A 68 4.79 -9.48 -23.24
C ARG A 68 4.48 -10.82 -23.87
N GLN A 69 3.85 -11.73 -23.14
CA GLN A 69 3.45 -13.03 -23.67
C GLN A 69 2.47 -12.90 -24.82
N ARG A 70 1.47 -12.02 -24.70
CA ARG A 70 0.50 -11.73 -25.78
C ARG A 70 1.19 -11.15 -27.01
N GLU A 71 2.09 -10.21 -26.84
CA GLU A 71 2.87 -9.62 -27.92
C GLU A 71 3.73 -10.66 -28.63
N GLU A 72 4.38 -11.56 -27.90
CA GLU A 72 5.13 -12.67 -28.45
C GLU A 72 4.25 -13.65 -29.22
N MET A 73 3.09 -13.99 -28.71
CA MET A 73 2.11 -14.85 -29.39
C MET A 73 1.64 -14.23 -30.71
N ILE A 74 1.29 -12.95 -30.71
CA ILE A 74 0.88 -12.22 -31.90
C ILE A 74 2.01 -12.19 -32.94
N LYS A 75 3.23 -11.96 -32.49
CA LYS A 75 4.43 -11.97 -33.35
C LYS A 75 4.65 -13.34 -33.99
N ARG A 76 4.53 -14.41 -33.22
CA ARG A 76 4.65 -15.79 -33.71
C ARG A 76 3.56 -16.15 -34.72
N GLU A 77 2.33 -15.73 -34.47
CA GLU A 77 1.21 -15.92 -35.40
C GLU A 77 1.45 -15.21 -36.73
N LYS A 78 1.90 -13.96 -36.69
CA LYS A 78 2.25 -13.19 -37.89
C LYS A 78 3.39 -13.84 -38.67
N GLU A 79 4.41 -14.35 -37.99
CA GLU A 79 5.50 -15.08 -38.62
C GLU A 79 5.02 -16.37 -39.29
N ARG A 80 4.14 -17.13 -38.64
CA ARG A 80 3.53 -18.34 -39.22
C ARG A 80 2.67 -18.00 -40.43
N GLU A 81 1.86 -16.97 -40.38
CA GLU A 81 1.07 -16.51 -41.51
C GLU A 81 1.96 -16.09 -42.68
N ALA A 82 3.03 -15.35 -42.42
CA ALA A 82 3.98 -14.95 -43.45
C ALA A 82 4.64 -16.14 -44.12
N ILE A 83 5.03 -17.16 -43.35
CA ILE A 83 5.59 -18.40 -43.86
C ILE A 83 4.56 -19.17 -44.72
N TYR A 84 3.33 -19.25 -44.23
CA TYR A 84 2.23 -19.89 -44.97
C TYR A 84 1.98 -19.25 -46.31
N TYR A 85 1.89 -17.91 -46.36
CA TYR A 85 1.70 -17.19 -47.61
C TYR A 85 2.88 -17.33 -48.58
N ARG A 86 4.12 -17.37 -48.09
CA ARG A 86 5.29 -17.63 -48.94
C ARG A 86 5.27 -19.03 -49.54
N MET A 87 4.91 -20.03 -48.74
CA MET A 87 4.79 -21.41 -49.22
C MET A 87 3.68 -21.52 -50.30
N LYS A 88 2.56 -20.92 -50.06
CA LYS A 88 1.41 -20.89 -50.97
C LYS A 88 1.77 -20.21 -52.30
N ALA A 89 2.45 -19.09 -52.24
CA ALA A 89 2.96 -18.40 -53.43
C ALA A 89 3.96 -19.21 -54.21
N ALA A 90 4.86 -19.92 -53.52
CA ALA A 90 5.82 -20.81 -54.13
C ALA A 90 5.16 -22.02 -54.82
N GLU A 91 4.14 -22.61 -54.22
CA GLU A 91 3.35 -23.68 -54.80
C GLU A 91 2.59 -23.22 -56.07
N GLU A 92 1.98 -22.06 -56.05
CA GLU A 92 1.32 -21.50 -57.21
C GLU A 92 2.27 -21.21 -58.37
N GLN A 93 3.47 -20.74 -58.04
CA GLN A 93 4.50 -20.51 -59.04
C GLN A 93 5.01 -21.81 -59.67
N ARG A 94 5.21 -22.87 -58.88
CA ARG A 94 5.54 -24.20 -59.35
C ARG A 94 4.47 -24.76 -60.28
N LYS A 95 3.20 -24.62 -59.92
CA LYS A 95 2.07 -25.03 -60.78
C LYS A 95 2.07 -24.31 -62.12
N LYS A 96 2.32 -23.04 -62.14
CA LYS A 96 2.42 -22.22 -63.36
C LYS A 96 3.61 -22.66 -64.23
N GLU A 97 4.75 -22.91 -63.63
CA GLU A 97 5.93 -23.42 -64.36
C GLU A 97 5.67 -24.79 -64.97
N LEU A 98 4.99 -25.69 -64.25
CA LEU A 98 4.62 -27.00 -64.73
C LEU A 98 3.60 -26.94 -65.87
N GLU A 99 2.66 -26.00 -65.84
CA GLU A 99 1.67 -25.79 -66.93
C GLU A 99 2.31 -25.21 -68.19
N GLN A 100 3.38 -24.47 -68.07
CA GLN A 100 4.13 -23.93 -69.22
C GLN A 100 5.03 -24.95 -69.94
N LEU A 101 5.32 -26.04 -69.26
CA LEU A 101 6.06 -27.16 -69.85
C LEU A 101 5.12 -28.03 -70.67
#